data_5b0ee1e5dc3406cb9869df74492efd93
#
_entry.id   5b0ee1e5dc3406cb9869df74492efd93
#
_cell.length_a   1.000
_cell.length_b   1.000
_cell.length_c   1.000
_cell.angle_alpha   90.00
_cell.angle_beta   90.00
_cell.angle_gamma   90.00
#
_symmetry.space_group_name_H-M   'P 1'
#
loop_
_entity.id
_entity.type
_entity.pdbx_description
1 polymer ?
#
loop_
_entity_poly.entity_id
_entity_poly.type
_entity_poly.pdbx_seq_one_letter_code
_entity_poly.pdbx_strand_id
1 'polypeptide(L)'
;MLLGPRVHIRTPDDALWRSAFPGGLGASAFSCPAFQRLSHQLEPEWQLRMLVVDDLEQHLPVLGRRDRFGRWQLRVVPTGYDVMPIERARLGQAELDLWMRALCTPRITHFIWWLPSWHVQGLRIEPQQHLTSGVEVGLHETYVIRLDGTAEAHLERSVSSTMRRYVRRNDKAGVTVVARPDAAQVEAYVEIYERSFRENAWVGEPFPRHFFHVVANEFGRGGELAVVLHEGRVIGGGVLMYDHASMHYFQGAIDRTVKDVNPHVALYWYALQTAEARGLAHVDLGGINDGNEGLARFKTSWGAEATPSPMLTFRSGARFALDAARARMPPLPWRRARPESMP
;
A
#
# COMPACT_ATOMS: atom_id res chain seq x y z
N MET A 1 -18.83 -0.19 -34.90
CA MET A 1 -17.65 -0.28 -34.04
C MET A 1 -17.80 0.78 -32.94
N LEU A 2 -18.36 0.44 -31.80
CA LEU A 2 -18.52 1.36 -30.68
C LEU A 2 -17.11 1.74 -30.21
N LEU A 3 -16.76 3.01 -30.29
CA LEU A 3 -15.55 3.54 -29.75
C LEU A 3 -15.60 3.27 -28.22
N GLY A 4 -14.66 2.47 -27.72
CA GLY A 4 -14.59 2.20 -26.28
C GLY A 4 -14.36 3.48 -25.48
N PRO A 5 -14.55 3.44 -24.15
CA PRO A 5 -14.35 4.59 -23.28
C PRO A 5 -12.96 5.16 -23.48
N ARG A 6 -12.85 6.48 -23.53
CA ARG A 6 -11.57 7.15 -23.71
C ARG A 6 -10.93 7.44 -22.36
N VAL A 7 -9.65 7.09 -22.22
CA VAL A 7 -8.86 7.49 -21.08
C VAL A 7 -8.03 8.72 -21.41
N HIS A 8 -8.10 9.71 -20.55
CA HIS A 8 -7.30 10.93 -20.63
C HIS A 8 -6.31 10.94 -19.47
N ILE A 9 -5.07 11.30 -19.77
CA ILE A 9 -4.00 11.43 -18.78
C ILE A 9 -3.69 12.91 -18.68
N ARG A 10 -4.20 13.55 -17.63
CA ARG A 10 -4.15 15.01 -17.44
C ARG A 10 -3.16 15.39 -16.34
N THR A 11 -2.61 16.58 -16.43
CA THR A 11 -1.96 17.23 -15.28
C THR A 11 -3.08 17.65 -14.33
N PRO A 12 -3.05 17.25 -13.05
CA PRO A 12 -4.10 17.62 -12.11
C PRO A 12 -4.04 19.12 -11.79
N ASP A 13 -5.21 19.73 -11.74
CA ASP A 13 -5.45 21.07 -11.19
C ASP A 13 -6.39 20.94 -9.97
N ASP A 14 -6.65 22.06 -9.30
CA ASP A 14 -7.50 22.07 -8.10
C ASP A 14 -8.94 21.62 -8.36
N ALA A 15 -9.48 21.89 -9.56
CA ALA A 15 -10.82 21.45 -9.92
C ALA A 15 -10.89 19.94 -10.11
N LEU A 16 -9.90 19.39 -10.80
CA LEU A 16 -9.77 17.96 -11.02
C LEU A 16 -9.53 17.20 -9.71
N TRP A 17 -8.73 17.78 -8.80
CA TRP A 17 -8.55 17.22 -7.46
C TRP A 17 -9.85 17.19 -6.66
N ARG A 18 -10.62 18.29 -6.64
CA ARG A 18 -11.91 18.33 -5.94
C ARG A 18 -12.92 17.34 -6.53
N SER A 19 -12.92 17.17 -7.85
CA SER A 19 -13.78 16.19 -8.52
C SER A 19 -13.39 14.75 -8.20
N ALA A 20 -12.09 14.46 -8.12
CA ALA A 20 -11.59 13.13 -7.80
C ALA A 20 -11.84 12.74 -6.33
N PHE A 21 -11.84 13.72 -5.42
CA PHE A 21 -11.92 13.50 -3.99
C PHE A 21 -12.99 14.39 -3.34
N PRO A 22 -14.28 14.07 -3.52
CA PRO A 22 -15.38 14.89 -2.99
C PRO A 22 -15.40 14.96 -1.46
N GLY A 23 -14.76 14.02 -0.76
CA GLY A 23 -14.53 14.06 0.69
C GLY A 23 -13.46 15.05 1.16
N GLY A 24 -12.84 15.77 0.22
CA GLY A 24 -11.77 16.74 0.46
C GLY A 24 -10.37 16.16 0.32
N LEU A 25 -9.43 17.03 -0.03
CA LEU A 25 -8.01 16.70 -0.10
C LEU A 25 -7.53 16.26 1.29
N GLY A 26 -7.02 15.03 1.39
CA GLY A 26 -6.51 14.46 2.64
C GLY A 26 -7.48 13.50 3.34
N ALA A 27 -8.59 13.13 2.70
CA ALA A 27 -9.46 12.06 3.20
C ALA A 27 -8.76 10.68 3.13
N SER A 28 -7.84 10.51 2.18
CA SER A 28 -6.97 9.34 2.03
C SER A 28 -5.51 9.76 1.99
N ALA A 29 -4.61 8.92 2.52
CA ALA A 29 -3.15 9.13 2.43
C ALA A 29 -2.70 9.33 0.98
N PHE A 30 -3.27 8.55 0.07
CA PHE A 30 -2.87 8.52 -1.32
C PHE A 30 -3.36 9.72 -2.14
N SER A 31 -4.42 10.39 -1.69
CA SER A 31 -4.93 11.64 -2.25
C SER A 31 -4.34 12.89 -1.59
N CYS A 32 -3.59 12.71 -0.51
CA CYS A 32 -2.96 13.79 0.22
C CYS A 32 -1.93 14.51 -0.65
N PRO A 33 -1.98 15.86 -0.78
CA PRO A 33 -0.98 16.60 -1.55
C PRO A 33 0.46 16.39 -1.08
N ALA A 34 0.67 16.17 0.22
CA ALA A 34 1.98 15.87 0.78
C ALA A 34 2.54 14.54 0.23
N PHE A 35 1.71 13.49 0.18
CA PHE A 35 2.11 12.21 -0.41
C PHE A 35 2.48 12.34 -1.88
N GLN A 36 1.73 13.12 -2.62
CA GLN A 36 1.98 13.33 -4.05
C GLN A 36 3.28 14.13 -4.30
N ARG A 37 3.55 15.16 -3.49
CA ARG A 37 4.83 15.88 -3.53
C ARG A 37 5.99 14.96 -3.18
N LEU A 38 5.84 14.19 -2.11
CA LEU A 38 6.82 13.21 -1.67
C LEU A 38 7.10 12.16 -2.75
N SER A 39 6.08 11.64 -3.37
CA SER A 39 6.19 10.66 -4.47
C SER A 39 7.01 11.22 -5.63
N HIS A 40 6.78 12.48 -5.99
CA HIS A 40 7.57 13.15 -7.04
C HIS A 40 9.02 13.43 -6.60
N GLN A 41 9.24 13.76 -5.33
CA GLN A 41 10.59 13.97 -4.79
C GLN A 41 11.42 12.68 -4.77
N LEU A 42 10.77 11.55 -4.44
CA LEU A 42 11.42 10.23 -4.43
C LEU A 42 11.80 9.76 -5.84
N GLU A 43 11.00 10.13 -6.83
CA GLU A 43 11.16 9.66 -8.20
C GLU A 43 10.86 10.79 -9.20
N PRO A 44 11.81 11.75 -9.39
CA PRO A 44 11.58 12.95 -10.17
C PRO A 44 11.24 12.73 -11.66
N GLU A 45 11.62 11.58 -12.21
CA GLU A 45 11.30 11.19 -13.58
C GLU A 45 9.82 10.80 -13.76
N TRP A 46 9.09 10.58 -12.66
CA TRP A 46 7.67 10.30 -12.65
C TRP A 46 6.89 11.56 -12.28
N GLN A 47 6.01 11.96 -13.17
CA GLN A 47 5.19 13.15 -12.99
C GLN A 47 3.81 12.76 -12.47
N LEU A 48 3.28 13.57 -11.56
CA LEU A 48 1.91 13.42 -11.11
C LEU A 48 0.94 13.62 -12.27
N ARG A 49 0.03 12.67 -12.44
CA ARG A 49 -1.02 12.66 -13.47
C ARG A 49 -2.33 12.22 -12.85
N MET A 50 -3.41 12.58 -13.53
CA MET A 50 -4.75 12.11 -13.21
C MET A 50 -5.28 11.32 -14.38
N LEU A 51 -5.68 10.07 -14.15
CA LEU A 51 -6.43 9.28 -15.09
C LEU A 51 -7.90 9.70 -15.01
N VAL A 52 -8.43 10.13 -16.12
CA VAL A 52 -9.84 10.50 -16.32
C VAL A 52 -10.40 9.59 -17.39
N VAL A 53 -11.47 8.90 -17.08
CA VAL A 53 -12.19 8.07 -18.05
C VAL A 53 -13.51 8.75 -18.32
N ASP A 54 -13.85 8.94 -19.61
CA ASP A 54 -15.15 9.46 -20.00
C ASP A 54 -16.25 8.56 -19.39
N ASP A 55 -17.31 9.16 -18.92
CA ASP A 55 -18.44 8.50 -18.27
C ASP A 55 -18.16 7.94 -16.84
N LEU A 56 -16.97 8.16 -16.29
CA LEU A 56 -16.69 7.89 -14.89
C LEU A 56 -16.56 9.18 -14.09
N GLU A 57 -17.28 9.23 -12.97
CA GLU A 57 -17.13 10.33 -12.00
C GLU A 57 -15.82 10.24 -11.22
N GLN A 58 -15.22 9.06 -11.17
CA GLN A 58 -13.96 8.83 -10.44
C GLN A 58 -12.76 9.09 -11.32
N HIS A 59 -11.78 9.74 -10.71
CA HIS A 59 -10.48 9.98 -11.31
C HIS A 59 -9.40 9.32 -10.46
N LEU A 60 -8.38 8.77 -11.11
CA LEU A 60 -7.30 8.08 -10.40
C LEU A 60 -6.01 8.89 -10.47
N PRO A 61 -5.45 9.35 -9.32
CA PRO A 61 -4.11 9.94 -9.30
C PRO A 61 -3.07 8.85 -9.54
N VAL A 62 -2.12 9.14 -10.40
CA VAL A 62 -1.05 8.21 -10.78
C VAL A 62 0.26 8.97 -10.98
N LEU A 63 1.36 8.26 -10.83
CA LEU A 63 2.64 8.70 -11.34
C LEU A 63 2.78 8.21 -12.78
N GLY A 64 3.13 9.11 -13.68
CA GLY A 64 3.27 8.81 -15.10
C GLY A 64 4.55 9.34 -15.69
N ARG A 65 5.20 8.52 -16.51
CA ARG A 65 6.30 8.95 -17.38
C ARG A 65 6.07 8.48 -18.80
N ARG A 66 6.68 9.19 -19.76
CA ARG A 66 6.64 8.74 -21.15
C ARG A 66 7.84 7.87 -21.47
N ASP A 67 7.60 6.80 -22.21
CA ASP A 67 8.68 6.02 -22.80
C ASP A 67 9.25 6.74 -24.05
N ARG A 68 10.30 6.17 -24.65
CA ARG A 68 10.95 6.71 -25.85
C ARG A 68 10.02 6.84 -27.07
N PHE A 69 8.86 6.23 -27.04
CA PHE A 69 7.86 6.31 -28.11
C PHE A 69 6.68 7.23 -27.74
N GLY A 70 6.79 8.00 -26.66
CA GLY A 70 5.78 8.92 -26.17
C GLY A 70 4.56 8.26 -25.51
N ARG A 71 4.62 6.95 -25.23
CA ARG A 71 3.55 6.21 -24.57
C ARG A 71 3.74 6.28 -23.06
N TRP A 72 2.63 6.10 -22.32
CA TRP A 72 2.65 6.22 -20.88
C TRP A 72 3.02 4.91 -20.18
N GLN A 73 3.93 5.03 -19.24
CA GLN A 73 4.11 4.10 -18.13
C GLN A 73 3.48 4.74 -16.91
N LEU A 74 2.62 4.01 -16.22
CA LEU A 74 1.84 4.52 -15.10
C LEU A 74 2.07 3.65 -13.87
N ARG A 75 2.01 4.26 -12.71
CA ARG A 75 1.95 3.58 -11.42
C ARG A 75 1.30 4.47 -10.37
N VAL A 76 0.85 3.87 -9.30
CA VAL A 76 0.08 4.56 -8.27
C VAL A 76 0.98 5.23 -7.24
N VAL A 77 2.03 4.54 -6.82
CA VAL A 77 2.94 5.01 -5.76
C VAL A 77 4.39 4.70 -6.12
N PRO A 78 5.36 5.43 -5.53
CA PRO A 78 6.77 5.13 -5.70
C PRO A 78 7.11 3.75 -5.13
N THR A 79 7.97 3.02 -5.83
CA THR A 79 8.64 1.79 -5.37
C THR A 79 7.80 0.76 -4.60
N GLY A 80 7.14 -0.14 -5.34
CA GLY A 80 6.73 -1.44 -4.81
C GLY A 80 5.43 -1.51 -4.01
N TYR A 81 4.74 -0.41 -3.82
CA TYR A 81 3.43 -0.37 -3.19
C TYR A 81 2.39 0.14 -4.19
N ASP A 82 1.86 -0.78 -4.97
CA ASP A 82 0.88 -0.45 -6.02
C ASP A 82 -0.57 -0.53 -5.52
N VAL A 83 -0.78 -0.42 -4.22
CA VAL A 83 -2.12 -0.43 -3.63
C VAL A 83 -2.78 0.91 -3.83
N MET A 84 -3.93 0.91 -4.46
CA MET A 84 -4.74 2.09 -4.66
C MET A 84 -6.09 1.93 -4.01
N PRO A 85 -6.33 2.60 -2.89
CA PRO A 85 -7.67 2.75 -2.40
C PRO A 85 -8.47 3.61 -3.38
N ILE A 86 -9.63 3.12 -3.74
CA ILE A 86 -10.65 3.90 -4.43
C ILE A 86 -11.41 4.66 -3.34
N GLU A 87 -11.64 5.94 -3.56
CA GLU A 87 -12.36 6.81 -2.60
C GLU A 87 -13.81 6.36 -2.30
N ARG A 88 -14.30 5.31 -2.96
CA ARG A 88 -15.61 4.71 -2.72
C ARG A 88 -15.49 3.41 -1.95
N ALA A 89 -16.48 3.16 -1.10
CA ALA A 89 -16.57 1.95 -0.28
C ALA A 89 -16.59 0.66 -1.10
N ARG A 90 -17.04 0.70 -2.35
CA ARG A 90 -17.08 -0.45 -3.27
C ARG A 90 -17.00 0.00 -4.72
N LEU A 91 -16.28 -0.76 -5.51
CA LEU A 91 -16.29 -0.69 -6.96
C LEU A 91 -17.48 -1.50 -7.50
N GLY A 92 -18.24 -0.95 -8.45
CA GLY A 92 -19.28 -1.69 -9.16
C GLY A 92 -18.71 -2.50 -10.32
N GLN A 93 -19.36 -3.62 -10.71
CA GLN A 93 -18.91 -4.44 -11.84
C GLN A 93 -18.80 -3.61 -13.13
N ALA A 94 -19.85 -2.82 -13.45
CA ALA A 94 -19.85 -1.99 -14.66
C ALA A 94 -18.72 -0.95 -14.67
N GLU A 95 -18.41 -0.40 -13.52
CA GLU A 95 -17.33 0.57 -13.34
C GLU A 95 -15.96 -0.09 -13.50
N LEU A 96 -15.74 -1.26 -12.88
CA LEU A 96 -14.52 -2.05 -13.05
C LEU A 96 -14.32 -2.42 -14.53
N ASP A 97 -15.37 -2.91 -15.19
CA ASP A 97 -15.33 -3.27 -16.61
C ASP A 97 -15.01 -2.05 -17.49
N LEU A 98 -15.51 -0.88 -17.12
CA LEU A 98 -15.23 0.36 -17.84
C LEU A 98 -13.76 0.78 -17.67
N TRP A 99 -13.23 0.72 -16.43
CA TRP A 99 -11.82 0.94 -16.17
C TRP A 99 -10.93 -0.05 -16.92
N MET A 100 -11.24 -1.34 -16.86
CA MET A 100 -10.46 -2.37 -17.54
C MET A 100 -10.42 -2.13 -19.06
N ARG A 101 -11.55 -1.79 -19.67
CA ARG A 101 -11.59 -1.45 -21.11
C ARG A 101 -10.82 -0.17 -21.43
N ALA A 102 -10.97 0.87 -20.61
CA ALA A 102 -10.33 2.16 -20.85
C ALA A 102 -8.80 2.09 -20.71
N LEU A 103 -8.30 1.31 -19.77
CA LEU A 103 -6.87 1.14 -19.51
C LEU A 103 -6.19 0.19 -20.50
N CYS A 104 -6.95 -0.70 -21.15
CA CYS A 104 -6.47 -1.55 -22.24
C CYS A 104 -6.28 -0.75 -23.53
N THR A 105 -5.36 0.20 -23.55
CA THR A 105 -5.05 1.06 -24.69
C THR A 105 -3.57 0.97 -25.08
N PRO A 106 -3.23 1.05 -26.39
CA PRO A 106 -1.83 1.05 -26.82
C PRO A 106 -1.04 2.28 -26.33
N ARG A 107 -1.72 3.32 -25.82
CA ARG A 107 -1.09 4.51 -25.24
C ARG A 107 -0.49 4.26 -23.84
N ILE A 108 -0.97 3.23 -23.13
CA ILE A 108 -0.47 2.81 -21.83
C ILE A 108 0.34 1.56 -22.03
N THR A 109 1.66 1.63 -21.78
CA THR A 109 2.56 0.49 -21.98
C THR A 109 2.64 -0.41 -20.77
N HIS A 110 2.42 0.15 -19.61
CA HIS A 110 2.46 -0.56 -18.34
C HIS A 110 1.71 0.20 -17.27
N PHE A 111 0.84 -0.49 -16.52
CA PHE A 111 0.19 0.02 -15.32
C PHE A 111 -0.13 -1.15 -14.41
N ILE A 112 0.21 -1.02 -13.14
CA ILE A 112 -0.16 -1.98 -12.11
C ILE A 112 -1.18 -1.32 -11.20
N TRP A 113 -2.30 -2.02 -10.98
CA TRP A 113 -3.36 -1.58 -10.12
C TRP A 113 -3.72 -2.67 -9.11
N TRP A 114 -3.41 -2.42 -7.87
CA TRP A 114 -3.74 -3.31 -6.77
C TRP A 114 -5.05 -2.90 -6.13
N LEU A 115 -6.00 -3.81 -6.08
CA LEU A 115 -7.34 -3.55 -5.56
C LEU A 115 -7.49 -4.21 -4.18
N PRO A 116 -7.82 -3.44 -3.13
CA PRO A 116 -8.18 -4.03 -1.85
C PRO A 116 -9.36 -4.98 -2.00
N SER A 117 -9.29 -6.14 -1.34
CA SER A 117 -10.29 -7.21 -1.48
C SER A 117 -11.71 -6.78 -1.14
N TRP A 118 -11.88 -5.89 -0.14
CA TRP A 118 -13.19 -5.37 0.25
C TRP A 118 -13.82 -4.45 -0.79
N HIS A 119 -13.02 -3.83 -1.68
CA HIS A 119 -13.52 -3.02 -2.80
C HIS A 119 -14.09 -3.86 -3.93
N VAL A 120 -13.61 -5.09 -4.09
CA VAL A 120 -13.92 -5.96 -5.23
C VAL A 120 -14.66 -7.24 -4.83
N GLN A 121 -15.09 -7.35 -3.58
CA GLN A 121 -15.80 -8.53 -3.09
C GLN A 121 -17.07 -8.79 -3.92
N GLY A 122 -17.16 -9.97 -4.51
CA GLY A 122 -18.28 -10.37 -5.38
C GLY A 122 -18.18 -9.91 -6.82
N LEU A 123 -17.12 -9.20 -7.21
CA LEU A 123 -16.88 -8.82 -8.60
C LEU A 123 -16.16 -9.96 -9.35
N ARG A 124 -16.44 -10.05 -10.64
CA ARG A 124 -15.68 -10.90 -11.57
C ARG A 124 -14.50 -10.11 -12.10
N ILE A 125 -13.31 -10.61 -11.83
CA ILE A 125 -12.06 -10.03 -12.34
C ILE A 125 -11.40 -11.09 -13.20
N GLU A 126 -11.52 -10.93 -14.52
CA GLU A 126 -10.99 -11.89 -15.48
C GLU A 126 -9.90 -11.24 -16.35
N PRO A 127 -8.87 -12.00 -16.71
CA PRO A 127 -7.88 -11.55 -17.67
C PRO A 127 -8.55 -11.13 -18.99
N GLN A 128 -8.16 -9.98 -19.51
CA GLN A 128 -8.62 -9.50 -20.80
C GLN A 128 -7.45 -9.43 -21.77
N GLN A 129 -7.64 -9.95 -22.96
CA GLN A 129 -6.63 -9.90 -24.00
C GLN A 129 -7.21 -9.30 -25.28
N HIS A 130 -6.60 -8.24 -25.76
CA HIS A 130 -6.86 -7.63 -27.04
C HIS A 130 -5.61 -7.74 -27.92
N LEU A 131 -5.78 -7.56 -29.23
CA LEU A 131 -4.66 -7.66 -30.19
C LEU A 131 -3.50 -6.72 -29.89
N THR A 132 -3.75 -5.60 -29.22
CA THR A 132 -2.76 -4.53 -28.98
C THR A 132 -2.51 -4.23 -27.50
N SER A 133 -3.24 -4.88 -26.60
CA SER A 133 -3.13 -4.64 -25.15
C SER A 133 -3.79 -5.78 -24.37
N GLY A 134 -3.42 -5.95 -23.14
CA GLY A 134 -4.00 -6.96 -22.27
C GLY A 134 -3.95 -6.57 -20.79
N VAL A 135 -4.80 -7.23 -20.01
CA VAL A 135 -4.79 -7.22 -18.56
C VAL A 135 -4.50 -8.62 -18.07
N GLU A 136 -3.44 -8.73 -17.30
CA GLU A 136 -3.17 -9.93 -16.50
C GLU A 136 -3.74 -9.72 -15.11
N VAL A 137 -4.34 -10.76 -14.54
CA VAL A 137 -4.84 -10.75 -13.17
C VAL A 137 -3.93 -11.63 -12.33
N GLY A 138 -3.21 -11.00 -11.41
CA GLY A 138 -2.48 -11.68 -10.34
C GLY A 138 -3.33 -11.67 -9.07
N LEU A 139 -3.16 -12.69 -8.23
CA LEU A 139 -3.72 -12.71 -6.89
C LEU A 139 -2.55 -12.60 -5.91
N HIS A 140 -2.59 -11.56 -5.10
CA HIS A 140 -1.74 -11.41 -3.93
C HIS A 140 -2.56 -11.68 -2.69
N GLU A 141 -1.89 -11.94 -1.60
CA GLU A 141 -2.52 -12.15 -0.32
C GLU A 141 -2.12 -11.04 0.64
N THR A 142 -3.12 -10.43 1.27
CA THR A 142 -2.94 -9.52 2.37
C THR A 142 -3.65 -10.04 3.61
N TYR A 143 -3.29 -9.54 4.78
CA TYR A 143 -3.89 -9.94 6.05
C TYR A 143 -4.78 -8.84 6.59
N VAL A 144 -6.07 -9.06 6.59
CA VAL A 144 -7.07 -8.05 6.94
C VAL A 144 -7.80 -8.42 8.21
N ILE A 145 -7.87 -7.48 9.15
CA ILE A 145 -8.77 -7.53 10.29
C ILE A 145 -10.06 -6.79 9.90
N ARG A 146 -11.19 -7.47 10.01
CA ARG A 146 -12.50 -6.81 9.97
C ARG A 146 -12.85 -6.39 11.38
N LEU A 147 -13.04 -5.10 11.58
CA LEU A 147 -13.40 -4.55 12.88
C LEU A 147 -14.92 -4.39 13.00
N ASP A 148 -15.57 -5.43 13.52
CA ASP A 148 -17.00 -5.42 13.77
C ASP A 148 -17.24 -5.06 15.25
N GLY A 149 -17.42 -3.79 15.55
CA GLY A 149 -17.57 -3.25 16.89
C GLY A 149 -16.32 -2.57 17.43
N THR A 150 -16.11 -2.64 18.75
CA THR A 150 -14.99 -1.97 19.40
C THR A 150 -13.67 -2.77 19.29
N ALA A 151 -12.53 -2.07 19.37
CA ALA A 151 -11.21 -2.70 19.43
C ALA A 151 -11.09 -3.66 20.62
N GLU A 152 -11.66 -3.30 21.77
CA GLU A 152 -11.72 -4.17 22.95
C GLU A 152 -12.52 -5.45 22.69
N ALA A 153 -13.67 -5.35 22.04
CA ALA A 153 -14.46 -6.52 21.69
C ALA A 153 -13.72 -7.42 20.70
N HIS A 154 -12.97 -6.85 19.75
CA HIS A 154 -12.12 -7.60 18.84
C HIS A 154 -10.95 -8.26 19.59
N LEU A 155 -10.31 -7.53 20.50
CA LEU A 155 -9.22 -8.03 21.35
C LEU A 155 -9.65 -9.29 22.10
N GLU A 156 -10.82 -9.26 22.72
CA GLU A 156 -11.29 -10.40 23.54
C GLU A 156 -11.79 -11.59 22.71
N ARG A 157 -12.41 -11.36 21.56
CA ARG A 157 -13.01 -12.43 20.75
C ARG A 157 -12.05 -13.06 19.75
N SER A 158 -11.22 -12.25 19.10
CA SER A 158 -10.48 -12.67 17.89
C SER A 158 -8.96 -12.74 18.08
N VAL A 159 -8.42 -11.96 19.01
CA VAL A 159 -6.98 -11.92 19.27
C VAL A 159 -6.54 -13.07 20.18
N SER A 160 -5.45 -13.71 19.86
CA SER A 160 -4.92 -14.84 20.64
C SER A 160 -4.60 -14.46 22.09
N SER A 161 -4.75 -15.41 23.00
CA SER A 161 -4.44 -15.22 24.43
C SER A 161 -3.01 -14.71 24.69
N THR A 162 -2.07 -15.15 23.86
CA THR A 162 -0.67 -14.68 23.94
C THR A 162 -0.56 -13.19 23.62
N MET A 163 -1.22 -12.71 22.55
CA MET A 163 -1.19 -11.29 22.19
C MET A 163 -1.92 -10.44 23.23
N ARG A 164 -3.08 -10.90 23.74
CA ARG A 164 -3.77 -10.23 24.85
C ARG A 164 -2.89 -10.08 26.09
N ARG A 165 -2.11 -11.12 26.42
CA ARG A 165 -1.15 -11.05 27.53
C ARG A 165 -0.04 -10.01 27.27
N TYR A 166 0.45 -9.91 26.04
CA TYR A 166 1.44 -8.89 25.68
C TYR A 166 0.84 -7.48 25.71
N VAL A 167 -0.41 -7.27 25.28
CA VAL A 167 -1.09 -5.97 25.40
C VAL A 167 -1.10 -5.54 26.87
N ARG A 168 -1.60 -6.41 27.78
CA ARG A 168 -1.64 -6.12 29.22
C ARG A 168 -0.25 -5.92 29.83
N ARG A 169 0.76 -6.63 29.34
CA ARG A 169 2.15 -6.49 29.81
C ARG A 169 2.72 -5.14 29.39
N ASN A 170 2.52 -4.73 28.13
CA ASN A 170 2.95 -3.43 27.63
C ASN A 170 2.28 -2.28 28.42
N ASP A 171 0.98 -2.39 28.65
CA ASP A 171 0.22 -1.41 29.45
C ASP A 171 0.81 -1.29 30.87
N LYS A 172 0.98 -2.42 31.56
CA LYS A 172 1.58 -2.45 32.90
C LYS A 172 3.01 -1.92 32.95
N ALA A 173 3.78 -2.08 31.86
CA ALA A 173 5.14 -1.58 31.73
C ALA A 173 5.21 -0.11 31.31
N GLY A 174 4.06 0.57 31.13
CA GLY A 174 4.01 1.98 30.72
C GLY A 174 4.47 2.21 29.28
N VAL A 175 4.31 1.22 28.39
CA VAL A 175 4.55 1.41 26.96
C VAL A 175 3.44 2.31 26.40
N THR A 176 3.82 3.35 25.69
CA THR A 176 2.88 4.29 25.06
C THR A 176 3.14 4.42 23.57
N VAL A 177 2.11 4.82 22.82
CA VAL A 177 2.22 5.13 21.39
C VAL A 177 1.90 6.60 21.16
N VAL A 178 2.78 7.30 20.45
CA VAL A 178 2.66 8.72 20.14
C VAL A 178 2.38 8.86 18.64
N ALA A 179 1.20 9.38 18.30
CA ALA A 179 0.72 9.56 16.93
C ALA A 179 1.32 10.81 16.22
N ARG A 180 1.88 11.72 16.96
CA ARG A 180 2.51 12.94 16.46
C ARG A 180 3.85 13.12 17.16
N PRO A 181 4.86 12.33 16.77
CA PRO A 181 6.18 12.40 17.36
C PRO A 181 6.83 13.75 17.05
N ASP A 182 7.61 14.25 17.97
CA ASP A 182 8.48 15.39 17.72
C ASP A 182 9.67 15.01 16.81
N ALA A 183 10.44 15.99 16.37
CA ALA A 183 11.54 15.77 15.44
C ALA A 183 12.60 14.79 15.97
N ALA A 184 12.89 14.82 17.27
CA ALA A 184 13.86 13.90 17.90
C ALA A 184 13.34 12.46 17.93
N GLN A 185 12.04 12.28 18.20
CA GLN A 185 11.38 10.98 18.17
C GLN A 185 11.31 10.42 16.74
N VAL A 186 11.07 11.27 15.72
CA VAL A 186 11.13 10.87 14.32
C VAL A 186 12.52 10.36 13.97
N GLU A 187 13.58 11.10 14.31
CA GLU A 187 14.96 10.68 14.03
C GLU A 187 15.32 9.36 14.75
N ALA A 188 14.94 9.23 16.01
CA ALA A 188 15.16 7.98 16.75
C ALA A 188 14.46 6.78 16.10
N TYR A 189 13.24 6.98 15.58
CA TYR A 189 12.55 5.95 14.83
C TYR A 189 13.25 5.63 13.50
N VAL A 190 13.71 6.64 12.77
CA VAL A 190 14.41 6.45 11.49
C VAL A 190 15.68 5.61 11.66
N GLU A 191 16.44 5.81 12.74
CA GLU A 191 17.60 4.96 13.06
C GLU A 191 17.22 3.49 13.27
N ILE A 192 16.11 3.24 13.97
CA ILE A 192 15.56 1.88 14.14
C ILE A 192 15.14 1.29 12.80
N TYR A 193 14.46 2.07 11.95
CA TYR A 193 14.05 1.66 10.63
C TYR A 193 15.23 1.29 9.73
N GLU A 194 16.23 2.16 9.61
CA GLU A 194 17.42 1.93 8.79
C GLU A 194 18.21 0.69 9.25
N ARG A 195 18.31 0.49 10.57
CA ARG A 195 18.90 -0.72 11.12
C ARG A 195 18.10 -1.96 10.76
N SER A 196 16.79 -1.93 10.97
CA SER A 196 15.90 -3.05 10.62
C SER A 196 15.92 -3.36 9.12
N PHE A 197 16.03 -2.35 8.28
CA PHE A 197 16.12 -2.52 6.82
C PHE A 197 17.37 -3.32 6.44
N ARG A 198 18.52 -2.95 7.00
CA ARG A 198 19.80 -3.65 6.76
C ARG A 198 19.80 -5.09 7.30
N GLU A 199 19.31 -5.28 8.52
CA GLU A 199 19.33 -6.59 9.22
C GLU A 199 18.37 -7.61 8.60
N ASN A 200 17.24 -7.17 8.04
CA ASN A 200 16.23 -8.07 7.48
C ASN A 200 16.40 -8.30 5.97
N ALA A 201 17.42 -7.75 5.35
CA ALA A 201 17.65 -7.83 3.90
C ALA A 201 16.37 -7.53 3.09
N TRP A 202 15.63 -6.49 3.48
CA TRP A 202 14.41 -6.09 2.78
C TRP A 202 14.72 -5.75 1.32
N VAL A 203 13.84 -6.18 0.43
CA VAL A 203 14.02 -5.96 -1.01
C VAL A 203 13.69 -4.50 -1.35
N GLY A 204 14.48 -3.92 -2.24
CA GLY A 204 14.33 -2.54 -2.70
C GLY A 204 15.25 -1.56 -1.97
N GLU A 205 14.93 -0.28 -2.08
CA GLU A 205 15.66 0.78 -1.40
C GLU A 205 14.87 1.28 -0.17
N PRO A 206 15.57 1.66 0.92
CA PRO A 206 14.91 2.22 2.10
C PRO A 206 14.25 3.55 1.77
N PHE A 207 13.13 3.85 2.40
CA PHE A 207 12.59 5.20 2.37
C PHE A 207 13.60 6.18 2.96
N PRO A 208 13.81 7.33 2.32
CA PRO A 208 14.74 8.34 2.84
C PRO A 208 14.19 8.98 4.11
N ARG A 209 15.06 9.51 4.94
CA ARG A 209 14.70 10.12 6.24
C ARG A 209 13.59 11.14 6.16
N HIS A 210 13.62 12.01 5.14
CA HIS A 210 12.60 13.04 4.94
C HIS A 210 11.19 12.47 4.71
N PHE A 211 11.05 11.23 4.22
CA PHE A 211 9.76 10.55 4.10
C PHE A 211 9.02 10.52 5.44
N PHE A 212 9.70 10.10 6.50
CA PHE A 212 9.10 9.98 7.83
C PHE A 212 8.73 11.33 8.43
N HIS A 213 9.54 12.37 8.19
CA HIS A 213 9.21 13.73 8.60
C HIS A 213 7.97 14.28 7.88
N VAL A 214 7.84 14.03 6.58
CA VAL A 214 6.65 14.42 5.80
C VAL A 214 5.42 13.67 6.31
N VAL A 215 5.53 12.35 6.57
CA VAL A 215 4.42 11.58 7.13
C VAL A 215 3.99 12.12 8.50
N ALA A 216 4.95 12.40 9.38
CA ALA A 216 4.66 12.89 10.73
C ALA A 216 3.99 14.27 10.75
N ASN A 217 4.36 15.16 9.80
CA ASN A 217 3.99 16.58 9.88
C ASN A 217 2.95 17.03 8.84
N GLU A 218 2.89 16.36 7.67
CA GLU A 218 2.13 16.88 6.53
C GLU A 218 0.99 15.98 6.05
N PHE A 219 0.92 14.70 6.45
CA PHE A 219 -0.13 13.79 5.98
C PHE A 219 -1.51 14.07 6.58
N GLY A 220 -1.57 14.77 7.71
CA GLY A 220 -2.82 15.21 8.30
C GLY A 220 -3.78 14.05 8.61
N ARG A 221 -4.95 14.04 7.95
CA ARG A 221 -5.94 12.99 8.13
C ARG A 221 -5.65 11.72 7.35
N GLY A 222 -4.81 11.79 6.32
CA GLY A 222 -4.53 10.67 5.44
C GLY A 222 -3.55 9.66 6.00
N GLY A 223 -2.75 10.01 7.00
CA GLY A 223 -1.77 9.11 7.58
C GLY A 223 -1.04 9.70 8.76
N GLU A 224 -0.27 8.85 9.43
CA GLU A 224 0.54 9.27 10.57
C GLU A 224 1.76 8.36 10.72
N LEU A 225 2.79 8.91 11.33
CA LEU A 225 3.88 8.15 11.93
C LEU A 225 3.55 7.96 13.42
N ALA A 226 3.34 6.72 13.82
CA ALA A 226 3.15 6.35 15.21
C ALA A 226 4.46 5.78 15.77
N VAL A 227 4.98 6.34 16.86
CA VAL A 227 6.19 5.83 17.54
C VAL A 227 5.84 5.21 18.88
N VAL A 228 6.53 4.14 19.23
CA VAL A 228 6.35 3.43 20.49
C VAL A 228 7.44 3.87 21.47
N LEU A 229 6.99 4.33 22.63
CA LEU A 229 7.86 4.76 23.71
C LEU A 229 7.82 3.78 24.88
N HIS A 230 8.98 3.53 25.47
CA HIS A 230 9.14 2.83 26.76
C HIS A 230 10.25 3.54 27.56
N GLU A 231 9.96 3.91 28.79
CA GLU A 231 10.87 4.66 29.67
C GLU A 231 11.43 5.94 29.00
N GLY A 232 10.57 6.65 28.26
CA GLY A 232 10.94 7.88 27.55
C GLY A 232 11.77 7.67 26.27
N ARG A 233 12.11 6.44 25.92
CA ARG A 233 12.91 6.10 24.74
C ARG A 233 12.02 5.56 23.62
N VAL A 234 12.30 5.93 22.37
CA VAL A 234 11.69 5.31 21.19
C VAL A 234 12.24 3.89 21.02
N ILE A 235 11.33 2.91 20.98
CA ILE A 235 11.65 1.48 20.84
C ILE A 235 11.05 0.85 19.58
N GLY A 236 10.35 1.62 18.78
CA GLY A 236 9.76 1.20 17.52
C GLY A 236 8.79 2.24 16.99
N GLY A 237 8.17 1.91 15.89
CA GLY A 237 7.17 2.77 15.27
C GLY A 237 6.65 2.17 13.95
N GLY A 238 5.73 2.88 13.33
CA GLY A 238 5.18 2.49 12.05
C GLY A 238 4.39 3.61 11.37
N VAL A 239 4.29 3.52 10.07
CA VAL A 239 3.48 4.40 9.24
C VAL A 239 2.11 3.75 9.04
N LEU A 240 1.08 4.47 9.45
CA LEU A 240 -0.31 4.10 9.26
C LEU A 240 -0.90 5.03 8.21
N MET A 241 -1.52 4.46 7.19
CA MET A 241 -2.19 5.19 6.13
C MET A 241 -3.68 4.90 6.15
N TYR A 242 -4.48 5.91 5.88
CA TYR A 242 -5.93 5.82 5.98
C TYR A 242 -6.60 6.06 4.64
N ASP A 243 -7.66 5.35 4.38
CA ASP A 243 -8.68 5.70 3.40
C ASP A 243 -10.05 5.87 4.12
N HIS A 244 -11.12 6.01 3.35
CA HIS A 244 -12.46 6.23 3.93
C HIS A 244 -13.06 5.01 4.65
N ALA A 245 -12.52 3.81 4.44
CA ALA A 245 -13.05 2.56 4.99
C ALA A 245 -12.00 1.73 5.74
N SER A 246 -10.72 2.01 5.52
CA SER A 246 -9.65 1.16 6.01
C SER A 246 -8.43 1.92 6.51
N MET A 247 -7.70 1.25 7.39
CA MET A 247 -6.35 1.58 7.77
C MET A 247 -5.39 0.57 7.14
N HIS A 248 -4.30 1.08 6.58
CA HIS A 248 -3.20 0.26 6.07
C HIS A 248 -1.98 0.41 6.97
N TYR A 249 -1.54 -0.68 7.57
CA TYR A 249 -0.24 -0.75 8.24
C TYR A 249 0.85 -0.79 7.18
N PHE A 250 1.26 0.40 6.72
CA PHE A 250 2.10 0.57 5.55
C PHE A 250 3.54 0.10 5.77
N GLN A 251 4.11 0.43 6.93
CA GLN A 251 5.49 0.08 7.27
C GLN A 251 5.68 0.13 8.77
N GLY A 252 6.54 -0.73 9.33
CA GLY A 252 6.91 -0.68 10.75
C GLY A 252 8.27 -1.29 11.02
N ALA A 253 8.95 -0.75 12.01
CA ALA A 253 10.23 -1.25 12.52
C ALA A 253 10.29 -1.16 14.04
N ILE A 254 11.01 -2.09 14.65
CA ILE A 254 11.20 -2.14 16.11
C ILE A 254 12.66 -2.33 16.49
N ASP A 255 13.00 -1.86 17.67
CA ASP A 255 14.27 -2.18 18.31
C ASP A 255 14.22 -3.60 18.88
N ARG A 256 14.88 -4.53 18.21
CA ARG A 256 14.94 -5.95 18.60
C ARG A 256 15.77 -6.22 19.84
N THR A 257 16.53 -5.24 20.33
CA THR A 257 17.31 -5.38 21.55
C THR A 257 16.43 -5.31 22.80
N VAL A 258 15.26 -4.70 22.69
CA VAL A 258 14.28 -4.60 23.79
C VAL A 258 13.57 -5.94 23.95
N LYS A 259 13.64 -6.55 25.14
CA LYS A 259 13.10 -7.89 25.43
C LYS A 259 11.92 -7.88 26.40
N ASP A 260 11.83 -6.86 27.23
CA ASP A 260 10.84 -6.83 28.31
C ASP A 260 9.43 -6.45 27.87
N VAL A 261 9.30 -5.80 26.73
CA VAL A 261 8.04 -5.37 26.13
C VAL A 261 8.01 -5.73 24.64
N ASN A 262 6.84 -5.62 24.02
CA ASN A 262 6.69 -5.94 22.60
C ASN A 262 6.15 -4.73 21.83
N PRO A 263 7.03 -3.97 21.15
CA PRO A 263 6.62 -2.77 20.41
C PRO A 263 5.64 -3.03 19.26
N HIS A 264 5.76 -4.17 18.54
CA HIS A 264 4.80 -4.54 17.50
C HIS A 264 3.39 -4.71 18.06
N VAL A 265 3.27 -5.33 19.23
CA VAL A 265 1.98 -5.51 19.90
C VAL A 265 1.38 -4.16 20.28
N ALA A 266 2.19 -3.23 20.77
CA ALA A 266 1.71 -1.87 21.07
C ALA A 266 1.19 -1.16 19.83
N LEU A 267 1.92 -1.25 18.70
CA LEU A 267 1.50 -0.64 17.44
C LEU A 267 0.22 -1.26 16.88
N TYR A 268 0.07 -2.57 16.91
CA TYR A 268 -1.12 -3.24 16.40
C TYR A 268 -2.34 -2.92 17.27
N TRP A 269 -2.15 -2.89 18.58
CA TRP A 269 -3.21 -2.48 19.50
C TRP A 269 -3.63 -1.02 19.26
N TYR A 270 -2.66 -0.14 19.14
CA TYR A 270 -2.90 1.27 18.76
C TYR A 270 -3.63 1.39 17.41
N ALA A 271 -3.24 0.58 16.42
CA ALA A 271 -3.90 0.59 15.11
C ALA A 271 -5.38 0.20 15.20
N LEU A 272 -5.75 -0.82 15.99
CA LEU A 272 -7.14 -1.20 16.21
C LEU A 272 -7.94 -0.10 16.91
N GLN A 273 -7.40 0.49 17.97
CA GLN A 273 -8.04 1.59 18.68
C GLN A 273 -8.24 2.82 17.80
N THR A 274 -7.25 3.13 16.95
CA THR A 274 -7.33 4.24 16.02
C THR A 274 -8.32 3.97 14.89
N ALA A 275 -8.40 2.74 14.39
CA ALA A 275 -9.40 2.36 13.40
C ALA A 275 -10.82 2.51 13.96
N GLU A 276 -11.08 2.04 15.19
CA GLU A 276 -12.35 2.24 15.88
C GLU A 276 -12.68 3.74 16.03
N ALA A 277 -11.77 4.53 16.57
CA ALA A 277 -11.96 5.96 16.79
C ALA A 277 -12.24 6.74 15.50
N ARG A 278 -11.80 6.23 14.36
CA ARG A 278 -12.05 6.79 13.02
C ARG A 278 -13.26 6.19 12.32
N GLY A 279 -13.90 5.17 12.90
CA GLY A 279 -15.04 4.45 12.29
C GLY A 279 -14.64 3.63 11.07
N LEU A 280 -13.39 3.15 11.00
CA LEU A 280 -12.88 2.33 9.90
C LEU A 280 -13.26 0.86 10.11
N ALA A 281 -13.73 0.21 9.06
CA ALA A 281 -14.19 -1.18 9.12
C ALA A 281 -13.07 -2.21 8.93
N HIS A 282 -11.94 -1.81 8.37
CA HIS A 282 -10.86 -2.73 8.03
C HIS A 282 -9.50 -2.21 8.51
N VAL A 283 -8.66 -3.13 8.99
CA VAL A 283 -7.24 -2.88 9.24
C VAL A 283 -6.45 -3.87 8.39
N ASP A 284 -5.81 -3.36 7.35
CA ASP A 284 -4.95 -4.11 6.45
C ASP A 284 -3.52 -4.13 7.01
N LEU A 285 -3.06 -5.29 7.37
CA LEU A 285 -1.72 -5.52 7.91
C LEU A 285 -0.68 -5.79 6.80
N GLY A 286 -1.10 -5.67 5.54
CA GLY A 286 -0.26 -5.93 4.38
C GLY A 286 -0.03 -7.41 4.09
N GLY A 287 0.66 -7.68 2.99
CA GLY A 287 1.07 -9.02 2.58
C GLY A 287 2.24 -9.59 3.40
N ILE A 288 2.67 -10.76 3.02
CA ILE A 288 3.90 -11.39 3.51
C ILE A 288 4.79 -11.75 2.32
N ASN A 289 6.09 -11.77 2.51
CA ASN A 289 7.00 -12.33 1.54
C ASN A 289 6.98 -13.85 1.63
N ASP A 290 7.21 -14.52 0.50
CA ASP A 290 7.29 -15.98 0.45
C ASP A 290 8.24 -16.53 1.51
N GLY A 291 7.77 -17.57 2.22
CA GLY A 291 8.52 -18.23 3.28
C GLY A 291 8.52 -17.53 4.66
N ASN A 292 7.87 -16.39 4.83
CA ASN A 292 7.78 -15.71 6.14
C ASN A 292 6.57 -16.16 6.97
N GLU A 293 6.50 -17.45 7.25
CA GLU A 293 5.41 -18.03 8.07
C GLU A 293 5.30 -17.42 9.48
N GLY A 294 6.43 -16.95 10.03
CA GLY A 294 6.42 -16.29 11.34
C GLY A 294 5.58 -15.03 11.34
N LEU A 295 5.71 -14.22 10.29
CA LEU A 295 4.91 -13.01 10.11
C LEU A 295 3.43 -13.34 9.85
N ALA A 296 3.15 -14.39 9.06
CA ALA A 296 1.80 -14.88 8.84
C ALA A 296 1.12 -15.25 10.16
N ARG A 297 1.77 -16.11 10.97
CA ARG A 297 1.28 -16.50 12.30
C ARG A 297 1.08 -15.30 13.22
N PHE A 298 1.99 -14.31 13.18
CA PHE A 298 1.84 -13.11 13.98
C PHE A 298 0.59 -12.32 13.57
N LYS A 299 0.37 -12.08 12.26
CA LYS A 299 -0.83 -11.37 11.77
C LYS A 299 -2.12 -12.13 12.10
N THR A 300 -2.14 -13.43 11.88
CA THR A 300 -3.30 -14.30 12.20
C THR A 300 -3.59 -14.31 13.71
N SER A 301 -2.55 -14.19 14.57
CA SER A 301 -2.75 -14.13 16.02
C SER A 301 -3.51 -12.88 16.49
N TRP A 302 -3.65 -11.87 15.63
CA TRP A 302 -4.47 -10.67 15.82
C TRP A 302 -5.89 -10.79 15.26
N GLY A 303 -6.28 -11.98 14.79
CA GLY A 303 -7.56 -12.21 14.14
C GLY A 303 -7.61 -11.73 12.69
N ALA A 304 -6.44 -11.46 12.09
CA ALA A 304 -6.39 -11.14 10.67
C ALA A 304 -6.59 -12.39 9.83
N GLU A 305 -7.37 -12.26 8.77
CA GLU A 305 -7.61 -13.30 7.78
C GLU A 305 -6.80 -13.02 6.52
N ALA A 306 -6.17 -14.07 5.99
CA ALA A 306 -5.54 -14.03 4.69
C ALA A 306 -6.61 -13.78 3.63
N THR A 307 -6.49 -12.68 2.91
CA THR A 307 -7.52 -12.20 2.00
C THR A 307 -6.91 -11.94 0.63
N PRO A 308 -7.47 -12.55 -0.45
CA PRO A 308 -6.99 -12.31 -1.79
C PRO A 308 -7.15 -10.85 -2.19
N SER A 309 -6.09 -10.24 -2.68
CA SER A 309 -6.06 -8.88 -3.22
C SER A 309 -5.69 -8.97 -4.70
N PRO A 310 -6.63 -8.68 -5.62
CA PRO A 310 -6.34 -8.75 -7.04
C PRO A 310 -5.37 -7.67 -7.48
N MET A 311 -4.40 -8.05 -8.28
CA MET A 311 -3.47 -7.15 -8.95
C MET A 311 -3.72 -7.20 -10.46
N LEU A 312 -4.13 -6.07 -11.01
CA LEU A 312 -4.37 -5.91 -12.44
C LEU A 312 -3.11 -5.33 -13.09
N THR A 313 -2.49 -6.09 -13.98
CA THR A 313 -1.32 -5.62 -14.74
C THR A 313 -1.73 -5.34 -16.17
N PHE A 314 -1.81 -4.06 -16.51
CA PHE A 314 -2.12 -3.58 -17.86
C PHE A 314 -0.83 -3.48 -18.67
N ARG A 315 -0.80 -4.08 -19.86
CA ARG A 315 0.35 -4.04 -20.78
C ARG A 315 -0.08 -3.76 -22.21
N SER A 316 0.67 -2.94 -22.93
CA SER A 316 0.43 -2.78 -24.37
C SER A 316 0.85 -4.03 -25.13
N GLY A 317 0.18 -4.30 -26.27
CA GLY A 317 0.40 -5.52 -27.04
C GLY A 317 1.84 -5.74 -27.50
N ALA A 318 2.57 -4.68 -27.84
CA ALA A 318 3.98 -4.80 -28.19
C ALA A 318 4.84 -5.33 -27.01
N ARG A 319 4.56 -4.88 -25.81
CA ARG A 319 5.23 -5.37 -24.59
C ARG A 319 4.73 -6.76 -24.20
N PHE A 320 3.44 -6.97 -24.30
CA PHE A 320 2.83 -8.29 -24.05
C PHE A 320 3.39 -9.34 -25.00
N ALA A 321 3.47 -9.03 -26.31
CA ALA A 321 4.08 -9.92 -27.31
C ALA A 321 5.58 -10.17 -27.04
N LEU A 322 6.31 -9.15 -26.60
CA LEU A 322 7.72 -9.26 -26.26
C LEU A 322 7.95 -10.09 -25.00
N ASP A 323 7.16 -9.91 -23.98
CA ASP A 323 7.25 -10.66 -22.73
C ASP A 323 6.79 -12.11 -22.94
N ALA A 324 5.74 -12.33 -23.72
CA ALA A 324 5.30 -13.67 -24.14
C ALA A 324 6.36 -14.39 -25.01
N ALA A 325 7.02 -13.67 -25.90
CA ALA A 325 8.14 -14.21 -26.68
C ALA A 325 9.34 -14.54 -25.78
N ARG A 326 9.65 -13.68 -24.82
CA ARG A 326 10.74 -13.93 -23.85
C ARG A 326 10.44 -15.10 -22.93
N ALA A 327 9.20 -15.28 -22.49
CA ALA A 327 8.77 -16.42 -21.67
C ALA A 327 8.86 -17.77 -22.44
N ARG A 328 8.75 -17.74 -23.77
CA ARG A 328 8.88 -18.91 -24.65
C ARG A 328 10.33 -19.18 -25.07
N MET A 329 11.24 -18.19 -24.89
CA MET A 329 12.65 -18.39 -25.18
C MET A 329 13.29 -19.25 -24.09
N PRO A 330 14.10 -20.28 -24.46
CA PRO A 330 14.88 -20.98 -23.46
C PRO A 330 15.81 -20.00 -22.75
N PRO A 331 16.09 -20.19 -21.44
CA PRO A 331 16.99 -19.31 -20.71
C PRO A 331 18.32 -19.21 -21.44
N LEU A 332 18.70 -18.00 -21.81
CA LEU A 332 19.95 -17.73 -22.52
C LEU A 332 21.13 -18.29 -21.70
N PRO A 333 22.06 -19.05 -22.29
CA PRO A 333 23.09 -19.78 -21.56
C PRO A 333 23.98 -18.93 -20.65
N TRP A 334 24.09 -17.62 -20.90
CA TRP A 334 24.87 -16.68 -20.10
C TRP A 334 24.11 -16.08 -18.90
N ARG A 335 22.81 -16.39 -18.72
CA ARG A 335 22.07 -16.05 -17.49
C ARG A 335 22.13 -17.16 -16.41
N ARG A 336 22.86 -18.25 -16.68
CA ARG A 336 23.17 -19.25 -15.65
C ARG A 336 24.31 -18.74 -14.79
N ALA A 337 24.01 -18.67 -13.50
CA ALA A 337 24.96 -18.54 -12.40
C ALA A 337 25.66 -17.19 -12.24
N ARG A 338 25.06 -16.31 -11.42
CA ARG A 338 25.95 -15.77 -10.38
C ARG A 338 26.21 -16.93 -9.42
N PRO A 339 27.45 -17.35 -9.19
CA PRO A 339 27.75 -18.31 -8.15
C PRO A 339 27.33 -17.68 -6.82
N GLU A 340 26.53 -18.44 -6.05
CA GLU A 340 26.36 -18.18 -4.63
C GLU A 340 27.75 -18.06 -4.03
N SER A 341 28.13 -16.88 -3.60
CA SER A 341 29.32 -16.71 -2.79
C SER A 341 29.01 -17.31 -1.42
N MET A 342 29.49 -18.53 -1.19
CA MET A 342 29.78 -19.08 0.13
C MET A 342 31.07 -18.46 0.66
N PRO A 343 31.28 -18.60 1.97
CA PRO A 343 30.44 -18.36 3.18
C PRO A 343 30.79 -17.04 3.83
#